data_7fd7988a5466a1e067ec27ddc8a8f3f9
#
_entry.id   7fd7988a5466a1e067ec27ddc8a8f3f9
#
_cell.length_a   1.000
_cell.length_b   1.000
_cell.length_c   1.000
_cell.angle_alpha   90.00
_cell.angle_beta   90.00
_cell.angle_gamma   90.00
#
_symmetry.space_group_name_H-M   'P 1'
#
loop_
_entity.id
_entity.type
_entity.pdbx_description
1 polymer ?
#
loop_
_entity_poly.entity_id
_entity_poly.type
_entity_poly.pdbx_seq_one_letter_code
_entity_poly.pdbx_strand_id
1 'polypeptide(L)'
;FDDVYRMRPDQLQMGFLKVLKGSYMEEQVAAYDLKYRGIPPYEVLSTKWLPYSNVIRLKGVEDMVEVYYNSGQFPATMKLLEKKFARPSEIFTSLAEYYEKNGLTGISHSRLARYEILYRFLEEKEVKVEQSTPAAEDPAGMEQKTGVIAAETAVKLTLADFRDSLMYDLYVRENIKSLPSFASDQSPYKKEVREFFMAEEESPQWLTDYAGFDSKQMAKMAHLEHMEDGTFVLFDYKNRDPLSGNARAVRFRYDRKGSRMVPAKPARI
;
A
#
# COMPACT_ATOMS: atom_id res chain seq x y z
N PHE A 1 -11.29 6.57 14.73
CA PHE A 1 -10.26 5.97 13.90
C PHE A 1 -9.78 6.94 12.81
N ASP A 2 -10.70 7.37 11.91
CA ASP A 2 -10.33 8.17 10.73
C ASP A 2 -9.66 9.51 11.09
N ASP A 3 -10.07 10.16 12.16
CA ASP A 3 -9.48 11.44 12.60
C ASP A 3 -8.04 11.23 13.11
N VAL A 4 -7.79 10.17 13.89
CA VAL A 4 -6.44 9.82 14.34
C VAL A 4 -5.57 9.40 13.17
N TYR A 5 -6.10 8.63 12.23
CA TYR A 5 -5.36 8.24 11.03
C TYR A 5 -4.95 9.45 10.18
N ARG A 6 -5.80 10.47 10.06
CA ARG A 6 -5.49 11.72 9.33
C ARG A 6 -4.36 12.54 9.96
N MET A 7 -4.09 12.36 11.25
CA MET A 7 -2.94 12.97 11.93
C MET A 7 -1.61 12.37 11.49
N ARG A 8 -1.63 11.25 10.75
CA ARG A 8 -0.43 10.56 10.24
C ARG A 8 0.57 10.14 11.32
N PRO A 9 0.14 9.48 12.40
CA PRO A 9 1.07 8.98 13.40
C PRO A 9 2.02 7.95 12.77
N ASP A 10 3.26 7.87 13.25
CA ASP A 10 4.22 6.86 12.82
C ASP A 10 3.73 5.44 13.09
N GLN A 11 2.96 5.27 14.17
CA GLN A 11 2.25 4.03 14.50
C GLN A 11 0.85 4.34 15.02
N LEU A 12 -0.14 3.59 14.54
CA LEU A 12 -1.52 3.65 14.97
C LEU A 12 -1.84 2.40 15.79
N GLN A 13 -1.79 2.52 17.12
CA GLN A 13 -2.06 1.42 18.01
C GLN A 13 -3.54 1.39 18.39
N MET A 14 -4.21 0.29 18.08
CA MET A 14 -5.57 0.00 18.56
C MET A 14 -5.47 -0.81 19.85
N GLY A 15 -6.12 -0.33 20.90
CA GLY A 15 -6.13 -1.00 22.21
C GLY A 15 -7.52 -1.55 22.54
N PHE A 16 -7.56 -2.80 23.01
CA PHE A 16 -8.80 -3.39 23.55
C PHE A 16 -8.83 -3.27 25.06
N LEU A 17 -10.01 -2.91 25.58
CA LEU A 17 -10.25 -2.73 27.02
C LEU A 17 -9.92 -4.02 27.78
N LYS A 18 -9.23 -3.88 28.90
CA LYS A 18 -8.89 -4.97 29.85
C LYS A 18 -9.53 -4.68 31.19
N VAL A 19 -10.18 -5.68 31.77
CA VAL A 19 -10.78 -5.58 33.11
C VAL A 19 -9.78 -6.13 34.12
N LEU A 20 -8.97 -5.22 34.68
CA LEU A 20 -7.97 -5.59 35.66
C LEU A 20 -8.60 -5.65 37.07
N LYS A 21 -8.13 -6.60 37.88
CA LYS A 21 -8.59 -6.75 39.26
C LYS A 21 -8.31 -5.47 40.08
N GLY A 22 -9.33 -5.00 40.80
CA GLY A 22 -9.25 -3.74 41.58
C GLY A 22 -9.39 -2.47 40.74
N SER A 23 -9.67 -2.58 39.43
CA SER A 23 -9.86 -1.41 38.59
C SER A 23 -11.31 -0.92 38.60
N TYR A 24 -11.51 0.38 38.27
CA TYR A 24 -12.85 0.94 38.07
C TYR A 24 -13.69 0.12 37.08
N MET A 25 -13.08 -0.45 36.04
CA MET A 25 -13.79 -1.28 35.06
C MET A 25 -14.33 -2.57 35.66
N GLU A 26 -13.64 -3.15 36.66
CA GLU A 26 -14.16 -4.32 37.37
C GLU A 26 -15.43 -3.96 38.18
N GLU A 27 -15.46 -2.78 38.81
CA GLU A 27 -16.63 -2.29 39.52
C GLU A 27 -17.84 -2.04 38.59
N GLN A 28 -17.57 -1.71 37.31
CA GLN A 28 -18.58 -1.39 36.30
C GLN A 28 -19.05 -2.62 35.50
N VAL A 29 -18.57 -3.82 35.77
CA VAL A 29 -18.89 -5.03 35.01
C VAL A 29 -20.39 -5.24 34.83
N ALA A 30 -21.17 -5.12 35.94
CA ALA A 30 -22.61 -5.27 35.89
C ALA A 30 -23.31 -4.10 35.16
N ALA A 31 -22.87 -2.86 35.39
CA ALA A 31 -23.50 -1.65 34.83
C ALA A 31 -23.32 -1.56 33.31
N TYR A 32 -22.17 -2.06 32.80
CA TYR A 32 -21.81 -2.02 31.38
C TYR A 32 -22.00 -3.36 30.68
N ASP A 33 -22.50 -4.39 31.35
CA ASP A 33 -22.65 -5.77 30.88
C ASP A 33 -21.36 -6.26 30.22
N LEU A 34 -20.22 -6.06 30.93
CA LEU A 34 -18.92 -6.47 30.41
C LEU A 34 -18.78 -7.99 30.49
N LYS A 35 -18.53 -8.60 29.34
CA LYS A 35 -18.01 -9.98 29.24
C LYS A 35 -16.54 -9.91 28.92
N TYR A 36 -15.69 -10.54 29.71
CA TYR A 36 -14.26 -10.50 29.53
C TYR A 36 -13.61 -11.84 29.90
N ARG A 37 -12.36 -12.04 29.46
CA ARG A 37 -11.61 -13.26 29.79
C ARG A 37 -11.26 -13.29 31.26
N GLY A 38 -11.56 -14.39 31.93
CA GLY A 38 -11.20 -14.61 33.34
C GLY A 38 -9.70 -14.89 33.58
N ILE A 39 -8.91 -14.95 32.52
CA ILE A 39 -7.44 -15.18 32.53
C ILE A 39 -6.74 -14.04 31.77
N PRO A 40 -5.46 -13.76 32.07
CA PRO A 40 -4.71 -12.74 31.36
C PRO A 40 -4.81 -12.90 29.84
N PRO A 41 -4.92 -11.78 29.10
CA PRO A 41 -4.81 -10.38 29.51
C PRO A 41 -6.10 -9.73 30.02
N TYR A 42 -7.14 -10.50 30.42
CA TYR A 42 -8.43 -9.98 30.93
C TYR A 42 -9.18 -9.07 29.96
N GLU A 43 -9.07 -9.36 28.71
CA GLU A 43 -9.59 -8.54 27.63
C GLU A 43 -11.11 -8.67 27.52
N VAL A 44 -11.77 -7.55 27.26
CA VAL A 44 -13.22 -7.46 27.06
C VAL A 44 -13.62 -8.18 25.77
N LEU A 45 -14.61 -9.03 25.86
CA LEU A 45 -15.20 -9.78 24.74
C LEU A 45 -16.46 -9.09 24.20
N SER A 46 -17.25 -8.48 25.08
CA SER A 46 -18.43 -7.69 24.69
C SER A 46 -18.80 -6.71 25.79
N THR A 47 -19.59 -5.71 25.41
CA THR A 47 -20.22 -4.73 26.32
C THR A 47 -21.68 -4.56 25.91
N LYS A 48 -22.48 -3.84 26.71
CA LYS A 48 -23.86 -3.52 26.33
C LYS A 48 -23.98 -2.70 25.02
N TRP A 49 -22.90 -2.07 24.57
CA TRP A 49 -22.85 -1.25 23.35
C TRP A 49 -22.14 -1.92 22.19
N LEU A 50 -21.24 -2.89 22.50
CA LEU A 50 -20.36 -3.51 21.52
C LEU A 50 -20.47 -5.04 21.62
N PRO A 51 -21.23 -5.69 20.73
CA PRO A 51 -21.37 -7.14 20.73
C PRO A 51 -20.07 -7.84 20.35
N TYR A 52 -19.93 -9.11 20.73
CA TYR A 52 -18.71 -9.92 20.50
C TYR A 52 -18.28 -9.97 19.03
N SER A 53 -19.25 -10.09 18.12
CA SER A 53 -18.94 -10.08 16.66
C SER A 53 -18.23 -8.80 16.22
N ASN A 54 -18.63 -7.64 16.78
CA ASN A 54 -17.97 -6.37 16.47
C ASN A 54 -16.56 -6.29 17.08
N VAL A 55 -16.35 -6.87 18.26
CA VAL A 55 -15.00 -6.95 18.85
C VAL A 55 -14.08 -7.78 17.96
N ILE A 56 -14.55 -8.94 17.45
CA ILE A 56 -13.78 -9.76 16.51
C ILE A 56 -13.47 -9.00 15.21
N ARG A 57 -14.46 -8.30 14.66
CA ARG A 57 -14.26 -7.46 13.46
C ARG A 57 -13.19 -6.38 13.69
N LEU A 58 -13.23 -5.70 14.84
CA LEU A 58 -12.24 -4.69 15.20
C LEU A 58 -10.83 -5.27 15.37
N LYS A 59 -10.70 -6.51 15.86
CA LYS A 59 -9.41 -7.22 15.91
C LYS A 59 -8.86 -7.49 14.52
N GLY A 60 -9.70 -7.90 13.59
CA GLY A 60 -9.30 -8.02 12.19
C GLY A 60 -8.81 -6.68 11.60
N VAL A 61 -9.45 -5.56 11.96
CA VAL A 61 -9.00 -4.22 11.57
C VAL A 61 -7.65 -3.88 12.19
N GLU A 62 -7.45 -4.20 13.49
CA GLU A 62 -6.14 -4.03 14.18
C GLU A 62 -5.03 -4.77 13.45
N ASP A 63 -5.25 -6.05 13.11
CA ASP A 63 -4.29 -6.86 12.36
C ASP A 63 -3.93 -6.21 11.00
N MET A 64 -4.92 -5.67 10.28
CA MET A 64 -4.66 -5.02 9.00
C MET A 64 -3.92 -3.69 9.14
N VAL A 65 -4.18 -2.93 10.20
CA VAL A 65 -3.43 -1.70 10.53
C VAL A 65 -1.97 -2.06 10.80
N GLU A 66 -1.71 -3.11 11.57
CA GLU A 66 -0.35 -3.57 11.88
C GLU A 66 0.39 -4.00 10.60
N VAL A 67 -0.27 -4.78 9.75
CA VAL A 67 0.33 -5.32 8.52
C VAL A 67 0.56 -4.24 7.46
N TYR A 68 -0.41 -3.36 7.22
CA TYR A 68 -0.40 -2.47 6.05
C TYR A 68 -0.05 -1.02 6.37
N TYR A 69 -0.20 -0.58 7.61
CA TYR A 69 0.17 0.76 8.04
C TYR A 69 1.43 0.76 8.92
N ASN A 70 1.37 0.15 10.10
CA ASN A 70 2.46 0.20 11.09
C ASN A 70 3.76 -0.44 10.60
N SER A 71 3.67 -1.46 9.74
CA SER A 71 4.87 -2.08 9.13
C SER A 71 5.68 -1.12 8.26
N GLY A 72 5.07 -0.02 7.82
CA GLY A 72 5.66 0.93 6.88
C GLY A 72 6.07 0.32 5.54
N GLN A 73 5.55 -0.86 5.17
CA GLN A 73 5.94 -1.57 3.94
C GLN A 73 5.24 -1.04 2.69
N PHE A 74 4.11 -0.35 2.84
CA PHE A 74 3.20 -0.01 1.76
C PHE A 74 2.90 1.50 1.63
N PRO A 75 3.87 2.42 1.84
CA PRO A 75 3.58 3.85 1.92
C PRO A 75 3.03 4.45 0.63
N ALA A 76 3.51 4.03 -0.55
CA ALA A 76 3.00 4.50 -1.84
C ALA A 76 1.63 3.89 -2.14
N THR A 77 1.47 2.59 -1.89
CA THR A 77 0.21 1.87 -2.13
C THR A 77 -0.91 2.37 -1.22
N MET A 78 -0.61 2.63 0.07
CA MET A 78 -1.61 3.19 1.00
C MET A 78 -2.13 4.56 0.56
N LYS A 79 -1.27 5.44 0.02
CA LYS A 79 -1.70 6.72 -0.55
C LYS A 79 -2.68 6.57 -1.72
N LEU A 80 -2.53 5.53 -2.55
CA LEU A 80 -3.48 5.24 -3.62
C LEU A 80 -4.78 4.65 -3.08
N LEU A 81 -4.71 3.76 -2.09
CA LEU A 81 -5.89 3.23 -1.41
C LEU A 81 -6.73 4.34 -0.78
N GLU A 82 -6.09 5.32 -0.14
CA GLU A 82 -6.76 6.50 0.43
C GLU A 82 -7.48 7.36 -0.62
N LYS A 83 -7.04 7.36 -1.87
CA LYS A 83 -7.75 8.02 -2.98
C LYS A 83 -8.91 7.18 -3.52
N LYS A 84 -8.83 5.85 -3.38
CA LYS A 84 -9.86 4.90 -3.86
C LYS A 84 -11.03 4.73 -2.88
N PHE A 85 -10.77 4.82 -1.59
CA PHE A 85 -11.77 4.64 -0.54
C PHE A 85 -12.20 5.98 0.06
N ALA A 86 -13.48 6.09 0.44
CA ALA A 86 -14.01 7.33 1.00
C ALA A 86 -13.42 7.63 2.39
N ARG A 87 -13.09 6.60 3.16
CA ARG A 87 -12.54 6.72 4.52
C ARG A 87 -11.42 5.70 4.77
N PRO A 88 -10.38 6.06 5.53
CA PRO A 88 -9.32 5.14 5.92
C PRO A 88 -9.83 3.87 6.61
N SER A 89 -10.83 3.99 7.50
CA SER A 89 -11.44 2.84 8.19
C SER A 89 -12.04 1.80 7.24
N GLU A 90 -12.52 2.23 6.08
CA GLU A 90 -13.07 1.32 5.06
C GLU A 90 -11.99 0.47 4.39
N ILE A 91 -10.77 1.00 4.24
CA ILE A 91 -9.62 0.24 3.71
C ILE A 91 -9.35 -0.96 4.59
N PHE A 92 -9.13 -0.72 5.90
CA PHE A 92 -8.74 -1.77 6.83
C PHE A 92 -9.89 -2.74 7.13
N THR A 93 -11.13 -2.25 7.16
CA THR A 93 -12.31 -3.11 7.30
C THR A 93 -12.46 -4.04 6.10
N SER A 94 -12.32 -3.51 4.89
CA SER A 94 -12.41 -4.32 3.66
C SER A 94 -11.28 -5.34 3.56
N LEU A 95 -10.07 -4.98 4.00
CA LEU A 95 -8.93 -5.91 4.06
C LEU A 95 -9.19 -7.01 5.10
N ALA A 96 -9.70 -6.68 6.30
CA ALA A 96 -10.03 -7.66 7.33
C ALA A 96 -11.09 -8.65 6.83
N GLU A 97 -12.15 -8.17 6.18
CA GLU A 97 -13.18 -9.02 5.57
C GLU A 97 -12.61 -9.91 4.46
N TYR A 98 -11.67 -9.39 3.65
CA TYR A 98 -10.99 -10.17 2.63
C TYR A 98 -10.12 -11.28 3.24
N TYR A 99 -9.37 -10.97 4.31
CA TYR A 99 -8.55 -11.95 5.02
C TYR A 99 -9.40 -13.06 5.64
N GLU A 100 -10.50 -12.71 6.29
CA GLU A 100 -11.43 -13.67 6.87
C GLU A 100 -12.05 -14.58 5.80
N LYS A 101 -12.59 -13.97 4.74
CA LYS A 101 -13.23 -14.70 3.62
C LYS A 101 -12.30 -15.70 2.95
N ASN A 102 -11.01 -15.38 2.84
CA ASN A 102 -10.01 -16.22 2.17
C ASN A 102 -9.21 -17.11 3.13
N GLY A 103 -9.59 -17.19 4.43
CA GLY A 103 -8.92 -18.04 5.41
C GLY A 103 -7.46 -17.63 5.70
N LEU A 104 -7.15 -16.33 5.56
CA LEU A 104 -5.80 -15.78 5.75
C LEU A 104 -5.55 -15.28 7.18
N THR A 105 -6.61 -15.18 7.99
CA THR A 105 -6.55 -14.67 9.36
C THR A 105 -5.84 -15.68 10.28
N GLY A 106 -5.00 -15.17 11.19
CA GLY A 106 -4.27 -16.00 12.17
C GLY A 106 -3.10 -16.80 11.57
N ILE A 107 -2.77 -16.60 10.30
CA ILE A 107 -1.65 -17.24 9.61
C ILE A 107 -0.52 -16.22 9.43
N SER A 108 0.71 -16.65 9.72
CA SER A 108 1.88 -15.82 9.44
C SER A 108 2.18 -15.81 7.94
N HIS A 109 2.18 -14.64 7.34
CA HIS A 109 2.50 -14.44 5.92
C HIS A 109 3.90 -13.85 5.76
N SER A 110 4.67 -14.39 4.80
CA SER A 110 5.94 -13.78 4.41
C SER A 110 5.71 -12.37 3.86
N ARG A 111 6.77 -11.55 3.86
CA ARG A 111 6.67 -10.21 3.31
C ARG A 111 6.13 -10.22 1.87
N LEU A 112 6.70 -11.00 0.97
CA LEU A 112 6.26 -11.08 -0.42
C LEU A 112 4.80 -11.53 -0.53
N ALA A 113 4.38 -12.50 0.28
CA ALA A 113 2.99 -12.96 0.30
C ALA A 113 2.01 -11.83 0.67
N ARG A 114 2.38 -10.89 1.55
CA ARG A 114 1.54 -9.73 1.88
C ARG A 114 1.32 -8.80 0.69
N TYR A 115 2.34 -8.61 -0.16
CA TYR A 115 2.19 -7.86 -1.42
C TYR A 115 1.26 -8.58 -2.40
N GLU A 116 1.40 -9.90 -2.55
CA GLU A 116 0.52 -10.70 -3.40
C GLU A 116 -0.92 -10.73 -2.91
N ILE A 117 -1.13 -10.82 -1.60
CA ILE A 117 -2.46 -10.77 -0.99
C ILE A 117 -3.12 -9.41 -1.26
N LEU A 118 -2.38 -8.31 -1.06
CA LEU A 118 -2.90 -6.97 -1.31
C LEU A 118 -3.23 -6.75 -2.79
N TYR A 119 -2.40 -7.25 -3.70
CA TYR A 119 -2.68 -7.19 -5.13
C TYR A 119 -3.97 -7.94 -5.50
N ARG A 120 -4.16 -9.18 -5.02
CA ARG A 120 -5.38 -9.97 -5.25
C ARG A 120 -6.63 -9.33 -4.64
N PHE A 121 -6.50 -8.70 -3.48
CA PHE A 121 -7.57 -7.90 -2.89
C PHE A 121 -8.01 -6.78 -3.84
N LEU A 122 -7.06 -6.09 -4.45
CA LEU A 122 -7.32 -5.01 -5.40
C LEU A 122 -7.97 -5.52 -6.69
N GLU A 123 -7.52 -6.67 -7.22
CA GLU A 123 -8.15 -7.34 -8.37
C GLU A 123 -9.63 -7.66 -8.08
N GLU A 124 -9.93 -8.26 -6.92
CA GLU A 124 -11.32 -8.58 -6.56
C GLU A 124 -12.19 -7.33 -6.43
N LYS A 125 -11.65 -6.23 -5.94
CA LYS A 125 -12.37 -4.96 -5.82
C LYS A 125 -12.63 -4.30 -7.18
N GLU A 126 -11.72 -4.41 -8.13
CA GLU A 126 -11.87 -3.82 -9.47
C GLU A 126 -12.94 -4.57 -10.28
N VAL A 127 -12.90 -5.90 -10.28
CA VAL A 127 -13.91 -6.75 -10.95
C VAL A 127 -15.32 -6.46 -10.43
N LYS A 128 -15.50 -6.22 -9.13
CA LYS A 128 -16.82 -5.90 -8.55
C LYS A 128 -17.35 -4.53 -9.00
N VAL A 129 -16.49 -3.55 -9.21
CA VAL A 129 -16.89 -2.22 -9.69
C VAL A 129 -17.36 -2.31 -11.14
N GLU A 130 -16.69 -3.07 -11.98
CA GLU A 130 -17.08 -3.26 -13.38
C GLU A 130 -18.41 -4.00 -13.51
N GLN A 131 -18.69 -4.98 -12.66
CA GLN A 131 -19.96 -5.73 -12.66
C GLN A 131 -21.15 -4.94 -12.07
N SER A 132 -20.90 -3.93 -11.24
CA SER A 132 -21.93 -3.10 -10.62
C SER A 132 -22.24 -1.80 -11.36
N THR A 133 -21.61 -1.54 -12.51
CA THR A 133 -21.99 -0.44 -13.40
C THR A 133 -23.22 -0.86 -14.18
N PRO A 134 -24.42 -0.28 -13.98
CA PRO A 134 -25.60 -0.63 -14.76
C PRO A 134 -25.35 -0.30 -16.24
N ALA A 135 -25.72 -1.21 -17.14
CA ALA A 135 -25.85 -0.89 -18.56
C ALA A 135 -26.76 0.35 -18.68
N ALA A 136 -26.30 1.33 -19.42
CA ALA A 136 -27.01 2.58 -19.64
C ALA A 136 -28.44 2.29 -20.09
N GLU A 137 -29.44 2.55 -19.24
CA GLU A 137 -30.82 2.64 -19.62
C GLU A 137 -31.13 4.08 -20.05
N ASP A 138 -31.89 4.18 -21.13
CA ASP A 138 -32.26 5.35 -21.92
C ASP A 138 -32.71 6.58 -21.11
N PRO A 139 -32.47 7.81 -21.63
CA PRO A 139 -32.86 9.04 -20.97
C PRO A 139 -34.30 9.45 -21.32
N ALA A 140 -35.22 9.30 -20.38
CA ALA A 140 -36.49 10.00 -20.42
C ALA A 140 -36.87 10.54 -19.04
N GLY A 141 -36.67 11.83 -18.85
CA GLY A 141 -37.50 12.73 -18.03
C GLY A 141 -37.17 12.81 -16.52
N MET A 142 -36.49 13.84 -16.10
CA MET A 142 -37.04 14.95 -15.29
C MET A 142 -35.92 15.86 -14.76
N GLU A 143 -36.02 17.13 -15.13
CA GLU A 143 -35.19 18.20 -14.58
C GLU A 143 -35.41 18.38 -13.07
N GLN A 144 -34.31 18.39 -12.29
CA GLN A 144 -34.24 19.22 -11.10
C GLN A 144 -32.82 19.79 -10.96
N LYS A 145 -32.73 21.09 -11.11
CA LYS A 145 -31.55 21.91 -10.86
C LYS A 145 -31.17 21.88 -9.40
N THR A 146 -29.99 21.44 -9.07
CA THR A 146 -29.26 21.90 -7.86
C THR A 146 -27.75 21.79 -8.10
N GLY A 147 -27.07 22.92 -7.99
CA GLY A 147 -25.69 23.17 -7.62
C GLY A 147 -24.60 22.31 -8.28
N VAL A 148 -24.10 22.73 -9.45
CA VAL A 148 -22.82 22.24 -10.01
C VAL A 148 -21.69 22.79 -9.15
N ILE A 149 -21.20 22.01 -8.19
CA ILE A 149 -19.83 22.15 -7.69
C ILE A 149 -18.96 21.33 -8.62
N ALA A 150 -17.95 21.98 -9.22
CA ALA A 150 -17.05 21.46 -10.20
C ALA A 150 -16.56 20.04 -9.81
N ALA A 151 -16.93 19.06 -10.62
CA ALA A 151 -16.27 17.74 -10.58
C ALA A 151 -14.84 17.95 -11.09
N GLU A 152 -13.88 18.13 -10.17
CA GLU A 152 -12.48 17.86 -10.46
C GLU A 152 -12.43 16.46 -11.07
N THR A 153 -11.79 16.34 -12.22
CA THR A 153 -11.64 15.10 -12.98
C THR A 153 -10.93 14.10 -12.07
N ALA A 154 -11.70 13.29 -11.37
CA ALA A 154 -11.17 12.23 -10.51
C ALA A 154 -10.37 11.29 -11.42
N VAL A 155 -9.05 11.30 -11.28
CA VAL A 155 -8.16 10.36 -11.99
C VAL A 155 -8.59 8.96 -11.59
N LYS A 156 -9.15 8.20 -12.55
CA LYS A 156 -9.59 6.83 -12.32
C LYS A 156 -8.36 5.98 -12.08
N LEU A 157 -8.12 5.58 -10.83
CA LEU A 157 -7.04 4.68 -10.47
C LEU A 157 -7.31 3.29 -11.03
N THR A 158 -6.33 2.73 -11.71
CA THR A 158 -6.37 1.41 -12.34
C THR A 158 -5.57 0.38 -11.55
N LEU A 159 -5.74 -0.90 -11.86
CA LEU A 159 -4.91 -1.97 -11.28
C LEU A 159 -3.43 -1.81 -11.64
N ALA A 160 -3.12 -1.22 -12.80
CA ALA A 160 -1.76 -0.90 -13.22
C ALA A 160 -1.10 0.12 -12.27
N ASP A 161 -1.83 1.18 -11.85
CA ASP A 161 -1.32 2.16 -10.88
C ASP A 161 -0.98 1.49 -9.52
N PHE A 162 -1.82 0.56 -9.08
CA PHE A 162 -1.57 -0.21 -7.86
C PHE A 162 -0.40 -1.19 -8.01
N ARG A 163 -0.24 -1.82 -9.17
CA ARG A 163 0.92 -2.66 -9.47
C ARG A 163 2.21 -1.86 -9.37
N ASP A 164 2.27 -0.71 -10.03
CA ASP A 164 3.41 0.20 -9.97
C ASP A 164 3.74 0.63 -8.54
N SER A 165 2.72 0.97 -7.75
CA SER A 165 2.92 1.37 -6.35
C SER A 165 3.44 0.24 -5.47
N LEU A 166 2.94 -0.99 -5.66
CA LEU A 166 3.41 -2.18 -4.95
C LEU A 166 4.84 -2.54 -5.33
N MET A 167 5.18 -2.49 -6.62
CA MET A 167 6.55 -2.71 -7.09
C MET A 167 7.50 -1.64 -6.55
N TYR A 168 7.07 -0.37 -6.53
CA TYR A 168 7.83 0.70 -5.92
C TYR A 168 8.09 0.46 -4.43
N ASP A 169 7.04 0.17 -3.64
CA ASP A 169 7.14 -0.11 -2.21
C ASP A 169 8.05 -1.32 -1.91
N LEU A 170 8.05 -2.31 -2.81
CA LEU A 170 8.88 -3.49 -2.68
C LEU A 170 10.35 -3.18 -2.95
N TYR A 171 10.64 -2.54 -4.10
CA TYR A 171 12.02 -2.24 -4.51
C TYR A 171 12.68 -1.13 -3.69
N VAL A 172 11.92 -0.14 -3.20
CA VAL A 172 12.53 0.90 -2.36
C VAL A 172 13.14 0.33 -1.08
N ARG A 173 12.66 -0.83 -0.62
CA ARG A 173 13.19 -1.50 0.57
C ARG A 173 14.35 -2.42 0.28
N GLU A 174 14.28 -3.22 -0.77
CA GLU A 174 15.35 -4.16 -1.10
C GLU A 174 15.36 -4.55 -2.58
N ASN A 175 16.55 -4.93 -3.05
CA ASN A 175 16.72 -5.54 -4.36
C ASN A 175 16.25 -6.99 -4.30
N ILE A 176 15.00 -7.23 -4.65
CA ILE A 176 14.39 -8.56 -4.62
C ILE A 176 14.93 -9.45 -5.73
N LYS A 177 15.14 -10.74 -5.43
CA LYS A 177 15.55 -11.75 -6.41
C LYS A 177 14.37 -12.54 -6.95
N SER A 178 13.33 -12.74 -6.13
CA SER A 178 12.12 -13.44 -6.52
C SER A 178 11.02 -12.43 -6.77
N LEU A 179 10.55 -12.36 -8.00
CA LEU A 179 9.47 -11.45 -8.40
C LEU A 179 8.12 -11.96 -7.91
N PRO A 180 7.21 -11.07 -7.48
CA PRO A 180 5.83 -11.43 -7.21
C PRO A 180 5.10 -11.83 -8.50
N SER A 181 4.02 -12.60 -8.35
CA SER A 181 3.24 -13.10 -9.49
C SER A 181 2.60 -11.99 -10.35
N PHE A 182 2.43 -10.81 -9.78
CA PHE A 182 1.87 -9.64 -10.46
C PHE A 182 2.91 -8.73 -11.14
N ALA A 183 4.21 -9.04 -11.01
CA ALA A 183 5.25 -8.23 -11.64
C ALA A 183 5.13 -8.24 -13.16
N SER A 184 5.35 -7.08 -13.78
CA SER A 184 5.37 -6.94 -15.24
C SER A 184 6.63 -7.54 -15.85
N ASP A 185 6.51 -8.06 -17.07
CA ASP A 185 7.67 -8.54 -17.82
C ASP A 185 8.61 -7.39 -18.20
N GLN A 186 9.80 -7.38 -17.63
CA GLN A 186 10.84 -6.38 -17.90
C GLN A 186 11.72 -6.74 -19.12
N SER A 187 11.45 -7.87 -19.80
CA SER A 187 12.25 -8.32 -20.95
C SER A 187 12.32 -7.33 -22.11
N PRO A 188 11.24 -6.59 -22.44
CA PRO A 188 11.29 -5.58 -23.50
C PRO A 188 12.22 -4.41 -23.23
N TYR A 189 12.55 -4.14 -21.97
CA TYR A 189 13.30 -2.96 -21.53
C TYR A 189 14.77 -3.24 -21.17
N LYS A 190 15.22 -4.48 -21.37
CA LYS A 190 16.61 -4.89 -21.07
C LYS A 190 17.68 -4.07 -21.79
N LYS A 191 17.36 -3.57 -22.99
CA LYS A 191 18.27 -2.74 -23.76
C LYS A 191 18.46 -1.38 -23.08
N GLU A 192 17.39 -0.71 -22.74
CA GLU A 192 17.37 0.60 -22.08
C GLU A 192 18.04 0.54 -20.71
N VAL A 193 17.77 -0.51 -19.95
CA VAL A 193 18.40 -0.76 -18.64
C VAL A 193 19.91 -0.94 -18.80
N ARG A 194 20.36 -1.72 -19.79
CA ARG A 194 21.79 -1.91 -20.06
C ARG A 194 22.47 -0.62 -20.49
N GLU A 195 21.86 0.13 -21.41
CA GLU A 195 22.37 1.42 -21.90
C GLU A 195 22.51 2.42 -20.76
N PHE A 196 21.54 2.47 -19.83
CA PHE A 196 21.63 3.31 -18.64
C PHE A 196 22.87 3.01 -17.80
N PHE A 197 23.09 1.74 -17.43
CA PHE A 197 24.24 1.38 -16.59
C PHE A 197 25.59 1.56 -17.33
N MET A 198 25.64 1.37 -18.64
CA MET A 198 26.83 1.67 -19.43
C MET A 198 27.15 3.16 -19.46
N ALA A 199 26.11 4.02 -19.60
CA ALA A 199 26.28 5.46 -19.55
C ALA A 199 26.75 5.96 -18.17
N GLU A 200 26.23 5.35 -17.08
CA GLU A 200 26.68 5.67 -15.72
C GLU A 200 28.12 5.20 -15.44
N GLU A 201 28.58 4.10 -16.07
CA GLU A 201 29.98 3.65 -15.99
C GLU A 201 30.92 4.66 -16.69
N GLU A 202 30.55 5.16 -17.87
CA GLU A 202 31.34 6.10 -18.66
C GLU A 202 31.32 7.52 -18.06
N SER A 203 30.14 7.98 -17.62
CA SER A 203 29.94 9.33 -17.08
C SER A 203 28.86 9.35 -16.00
N PRO A 204 29.22 9.05 -14.73
CA PRO A 204 28.27 8.96 -13.63
C PRO A 204 27.49 10.24 -13.41
N GLN A 205 26.18 10.20 -13.53
CA GLN A 205 25.30 11.33 -13.24
C GLN A 205 24.40 11.05 -12.03
N TRP A 206 23.95 9.81 -11.88
CA TRP A 206 22.98 9.40 -10.87
C TRP A 206 23.60 8.45 -9.84
N LEU A 207 24.57 7.62 -10.27
CA LEU A 207 25.30 6.66 -9.46
C LEU A 207 26.72 7.16 -9.15
N THR A 208 26.86 8.42 -8.75
CA THR A 208 28.16 9.10 -8.54
C THR A 208 29.04 8.42 -7.50
N ASP A 209 28.44 7.74 -6.51
CA ASP A 209 29.18 7.05 -5.45
C ASP A 209 29.69 5.66 -5.85
N TYR A 210 29.50 5.29 -7.12
CA TYR A 210 29.94 4.01 -7.68
C TYR A 210 31.25 4.13 -8.48
N ALA A 211 32.08 5.15 -8.21
CA ALA A 211 33.33 5.33 -8.89
C ALA A 211 34.20 4.05 -8.83
N GLY A 212 34.67 3.59 -9.99
CA GLY A 212 35.44 2.37 -10.12
C GLY A 212 34.64 1.06 -10.26
N PHE A 213 33.32 1.13 -10.25
CA PHE A 213 32.48 -0.03 -10.56
C PHE A 213 32.15 -0.07 -12.05
N ASP A 214 32.16 -1.27 -12.62
CA ASP A 214 31.62 -1.49 -13.96
C ASP A 214 30.07 -1.54 -13.96
N SER A 215 29.45 -1.47 -15.13
CA SER A 215 28.00 -1.48 -15.32
C SER A 215 27.33 -2.71 -14.72
N LYS A 216 27.98 -3.89 -14.73
CA LYS A 216 27.47 -5.12 -14.15
C LYS A 216 27.51 -5.11 -12.62
N GLN A 217 28.54 -4.50 -12.05
CA GLN A 217 28.64 -4.31 -10.60
C GLN A 217 27.62 -3.31 -10.11
N MET A 218 27.43 -2.19 -10.84
CA MET A 218 26.37 -1.21 -10.55
C MET A 218 24.99 -1.86 -10.57
N ALA A 219 24.66 -2.65 -11.58
CA ALA A 219 23.39 -3.36 -11.71
C ALA A 219 23.12 -4.41 -10.61
N LYS A 220 24.14 -4.84 -9.85
CA LYS A 220 23.93 -5.68 -8.65
C LYS A 220 23.56 -4.88 -7.41
N MET A 221 23.96 -3.60 -7.36
CA MET A 221 23.83 -2.73 -6.19
C MET A 221 22.79 -1.64 -6.40
N ALA A 222 22.25 -1.50 -7.60
CA ALA A 222 21.14 -0.64 -7.97
C ALA A 222 20.17 -1.43 -8.85
N HIS A 223 18.91 -1.00 -8.88
CA HIS A 223 17.89 -1.62 -9.74
C HIS A 223 17.17 -0.53 -10.53
N LEU A 224 16.93 -0.75 -11.81
CA LEU A 224 16.17 0.10 -12.69
C LEU A 224 14.95 -0.66 -13.19
N GLU A 225 13.77 -0.23 -12.77
CA GLU A 225 12.47 -0.86 -13.09
C GLU A 225 11.69 0.02 -14.04
N HIS A 226 11.12 -0.57 -15.11
CA HIS A 226 10.14 0.10 -15.96
C HIS A 226 8.75 -0.04 -15.34
N MET A 227 8.04 1.09 -15.23
CA MET A 227 6.69 1.18 -14.67
C MET A 227 5.64 1.20 -15.80
N GLU A 228 4.42 0.80 -15.48
CA GLU A 228 3.29 0.78 -16.44
C GLU A 228 2.94 2.16 -16.98
N ASP A 229 3.26 3.22 -16.23
CA ASP A 229 3.10 4.62 -16.67
C ASP A 229 4.14 5.05 -17.72
N GLY A 230 5.00 4.13 -18.17
CA GLY A 230 6.06 4.36 -19.16
C GLY A 230 7.30 5.06 -18.61
N THR A 231 7.41 5.23 -17.30
CA THR A 231 8.61 5.76 -16.65
C THR A 231 9.54 4.64 -16.18
N PHE A 232 10.78 5.02 -15.86
CA PHE A 232 11.74 4.15 -15.18
C PHE A 232 12.01 4.67 -13.78
N VAL A 233 12.19 3.78 -12.81
CA VAL A 233 12.59 4.14 -11.44
C VAL A 233 13.90 3.45 -11.11
N LEU A 234 14.93 4.24 -10.80
CA LEU A 234 16.20 3.77 -10.27
C LEU A 234 16.10 3.68 -8.74
N PHE A 235 16.45 2.53 -8.20
CA PHE A 235 16.60 2.28 -6.77
C PHE A 235 18.08 2.08 -6.48
N ASP A 236 18.68 3.00 -5.72
CA ASP A 236 20.09 2.97 -5.34
C ASP A 236 20.24 2.45 -3.91
N TYR A 237 20.69 1.21 -3.77
CA TYR A 237 20.80 0.53 -2.48
C TYR A 237 22.08 0.87 -1.70
N LYS A 238 23.05 1.52 -2.35
CA LYS A 238 24.24 2.04 -1.66
C LYS A 238 23.91 3.30 -0.87
N ASN A 239 23.02 4.12 -1.41
CA ASN A 239 22.56 5.38 -0.81
C ASN A 239 21.17 5.19 -0.21
N ARG A 240 21.13 4.72 1.06
CA ARG A 240 19.89 4.51 1.80
C ARG A 240 19.60 5.68 2.71
N ASP A 241 18.32 6.00 2.86
CA ASP A 241 17.86 6.92 3.88
C ASP A 241 18.19 6.35 5.28
N PRO A 242 18.89 7.10 6.14
CA PRO A 242 19.35 6.60 7.42
C PRO A 242 18.22 6.33 8.44
N LEU A 243 17.04 6.94 8.26
CA LEU A 243 15.91 6.77 9.16
C LEU A 243 15.03 5.60 8.77
N SER A 244 14.65 5.54 7.49
CA SER A 244 13.75 4.50 6.98
C SER A 244 14.48 3.25 6.48
N GLY A 245 15.78 3.35 6.18
CA GLY A 245 16.56 2.32 5.51
C GLY A 245 16.20 2.12 4.03
N ASN A 246 15.32 2.96 3.48
CA ASN A 246 14.88 2.87 2.11
C ASN A 246 15.97 3.27 1.13
N ALA A 247 16.00 2.64 -0.05
CA ALA A 247 16.87 3.02 -1.14
C ALA A 247 16.53 4.42 -1.64
N ARG A 248 17.54 5.18 -2.08
CA ARG A 248 17.30 6.39 -2.83
C ARG A 248 16.61 6.03 -4.14
N ALA A 249 15.47 6.63 -4.43
CA ALA A 249 14.72 6.39 -5.66
C ALA A 249 14.68 7.63 -6.55
N VAL A 250 14.94 7.45 -7.84
CA VAL A 250 14.90 8.52 -8.85
C VAL A 250 14.05 8.06 -10.04
N ARG A 251 13.12 8.88 -10.48
CA ARG A 251 12.22 8.57 -11.60
C ARG A 251 12.68 9.24 -12.89
N PHE A 252 12.64 8.52 -14.01
CA PHE A 252 13.10 8.94 -15.32
C PHE A 252 12.04 8.72 -16.39
N ARG A 253 12.14 9.46 -17.49
CA ARG A 253 11.55 9.15 -18.79
C ARG A 253 12.65 8.81 -19.77
N TYR A 254 12.42 7.82 -20.62
CA TYR A 254 13.35 7.51 -21.69
C TYR A 254 13.12 8.45 -22.86
N ASP A 255 14.14 9.27 -23.19
CA ASP A 255 14.17 10.09 -24.39
C ASP A 255 14.64 9.26 -25.57
N ARG A 256 13.71 8.81 -26.41
CA ARG A 256 14.01 7.98 -27.58
C ARG A 256 14.91 8.69 -28.60
N LYS A 257 14.83 10.02 -28.73
CA LYS A 257 15.66 10.79 -29.67
C LYS A 257 17.09 10.89 -29.22
N GLY A 258 17.31 11.07 -27.94
CA GLY A 258 18.64 11.15 -27.34
C GLY A 258 19.17 9.82 -26.82
N SER A 259 18.40 8.72 -26.90
CA SER A 259 18.73 7.39 -26.33
C SER A 259 19.24 7.47 -24.88
N ARG A 260 18.59 8.29 -24.05
CA ARG A 260 19.02 8.55 -22.66
C ARG A 260 17.86 8.71 -21.71
N MET A 261 18.14 8.44 -20.44
CA MET A 261 17.21 8.71 -19.36
C MET A 261 17.28 10.20 -18.97
N VAL A 262 16.10 10.83 -18.88
CA VAL A 262 15.97 12.20 -18.40
C VAL A 262 15.07 12.24 -17.17
N PRO A 263 15.36 13.07 -16.16
CA PRO A 263 14.54 13.11 -14.96
C PRO A 263 13.07 13.37 -15.31
N ALA A 264 12.18 12.53 -14.78
CA ALA A 264 10.75 12.82 -14.81
C ALA A 264 10.43 13.79 -13.66
N LYS A 265 9.58 14.78 -13.91
CA LYS A 265 8.99 15.53 -12.80
C LYS A 265 8.33 14.52 -11.87
N PRO A 266 8.45 14.68 -10.53
CA PRO A 266 7.76 13.78 -9.62
C PRO A 266 6.29 13.77 -10.00
N ALA A 267 5.76 12.58 -10.29
CA ALA A 267 4.32 12.41 -10.41
C ALA A 267 3.74 12.91 -9.07
N ARG A 268 2.69 13.72 -9.12
CA ARG A 268 1.93 14.08 -7.93
C ARG A 268 1.28 12.79 -7.41
N ILE A 269 2.05 12.03 -6.60
CA ILE A 269 1.57 10.85 -5.88
C ILE A 269 0.78 11.34 -4.66
#